data_edbfefee11dbc1f851b8d2525c85b3aa
#
_entry.id   edbfefee11dbc1f851b8d2525c85b3aa
#
_cell.length_a   1.000
_cell.length_b   1.000
_cell.length_c   1.000
_cell.angle_alpha   90.00
_cell.angle_beta   90.00
_cell.angle_gamma   90.00
#
_symmetry.space_group_name_H-M   'P 1'
#
loop_
_entity.id
_entity.type
_entity.pdbx_description
1 polymer ?
#
loop_
_entity_poly.entity_id
_entity_poly.type
_entity_poly.pdbx_seq_one_letter_code
_entity_poly.pdbx_strand_id
1 'polypeptide(L)'
;MDAIYYKTKSGLLLPDSARPKAMGYSEAGASVTRRAMKGFKARSGSPNEDINWNNATLRQRGRMLYMSTPLATSAVNTNRTKVVGVGLTLKSSINRDVLGLSPDAAKEWQKRTEAEFRLWADRKQNCDAIGINNFDALQQLALVSWLMSGDVFAVFKRYPSTPVRPYSLRVHLVEADRVSTPYRLGGGRGWRGITDGENEKNGNKIYDGVEVDKNGMVVAYHVSNNYPWQLTWDPIEWTRVEAYGPRTGLPNILHIMNSERCDQYRGVT
;
A
#
# COMPACT_ATOMS: atom_id res chain seq x y z
N MET A 1 48.89 -29.97 -19.75
CA MET A 1 48.27 -28.77 -19.16
C MET A 1 49.22 -28.25 -18.11
N ASP A 2 49.86 -27.11 -18.38
CA ASP A 2 50.79 -26.53 -17.44
C ASP A 2 50.03 -26.00 -16.22
N ALA A 3 50.47 -26.40 -15.04
CA ALA A 3 49.85 -25.97 -13.79
C ALA A 3 50.09 -24.45 -13.59
N ILE A 4 49.04 -23.69 -13.46
CA ILE A 4 49.13 -22.26 -13.18
C ILE A 4 49.49 -22.08 -11.69
N TYR A 5 50.53 -21.29 -11.41
CA TYR A 5 50.99 -21.00 -10.06
C TYR A 5 50.80 -19.51 -9.75
N TYR A 6 50.44 -19.18 -8.50
CA TYR A 6 50.45 -17.81 -8.02
C TYR A 6 51.47 -17.59 -6.90
N LYS A 7 52.01 -16.39 -6.81
CA LYS A 7 53.04 -16.01 -5.82
C LYS A 7 52.36 -15.37 -4.62
N THR A 8 52.56 -15.92 -3.43
CA THR A 8 52.05 -15.35 -2.17
C THR A 8 52.82 -14.09 -1.77
N LYS A 9 52.31 -13.31 -0.82
CA LYS A 9 53.05 -12.14 -0.26
C LYS A 9 54.40 -12.52 0.37
N SER A 10 54.54 -13.77 0.84
CA SER A 10 55.79 -14.30 1.37
C SER A 10 56.74 -14.84 0.28
N GLY A 11 56.38 -14.74 -1.00
CA GLY A 11 57.19 -15.18 -2.12
C GLY A 11 57.04 -16.66 -2.50
N LEU A 12 56.23 -17.44 -1.79
CA LEU A 12 56.00 -18.84 -2.06
C LEU A 12 55.12 -19.03 -3.31
N LEU A 13 55.51 -19.92 -4.21
CA LEU A 13 54.72 -20.33 -5.37
C LEU A 13 53.79 -21.48 -4.99
N LEU A 14 52.51 -21.24 -5.09
CA LEU A 14 51.49 -22.25 -4.85
C LEU A 14 50.67 -22.49 -6.11
N PRO A 15 50.21 -23.73 -6.38
CA PRO A 15 49.32 -23.97 -7.49
C PRO A 15 48.02 -23.18 -7.33
N ASP A 16 47.44 -22.72 -8.41
CA ASP A 16 46.22 -21.90 -8.41
C ASP A 16 45.02 -22.58 -7.70
N SER A 17 45.04 -23.91 -7.68
CA SER A 17 44.08 -24.72 -6.90
C SER A 17 44.19 -24.51 -5.37
N ALA A 18 45.36 -24.07 -4.89
CA ALA A 18 45.59 -23.76 -3.47
C ALA A 18 45.35 -22.26 -3.15
N ARG A 19 45.02 -21.44 -4.15
CA ARG A 19 44.66 -20.03 -3.94
C ARG A 19 43.46 -19.93 -3.05
N PRO A 20 43.54 -19.16 -1.94
CA PRO A 20 42.38 -18.90 -1.12
C PRO A 20 41.29 -18.25 -1.98
N LYS A 21 40.21 -18.93 -2.25
CA LYS A 21 39.04 -18.33 -2.88
C LYS A 21 38.44 -17.38 -1.86
N ALA A 22 38.18 -16.13 -2.28
CA ALA A 22 37.39 -15.23 -1.46
C ALA A 22 36.03 -15.89 -1.21
N MET A 23 35.78 -16.34 0.03
CA MET A 23 34.63 -17.15 0.35
C MET A 23 33.38 -16.27 0.54
N GLY A 24 33.54 -15.15 1.23
CA GLY A 24 32.48 -14.16 1.40
C GLY A 24 31.09 -14.78 1.56
N TYR A 25 30.10 -14.17 0.97
CA TYR A 25 28.71 -14.65 1.00
C TYR A 25 28.47 -15.99 0.29
N SER A 26 29.43 -16.49 -0.50
CA SER A 26 29.28 -17.80 -1.14
C SER A 26 29.22 -18.96 -0.11
N GLU A 27 29.82 -18.77 1.07
CA GLU A 27 29.68 -19.73 2.18
C GLU A 27 28.29 -19.67 2.79
N ALA A 28 27.65 -18.51 2.78
CA ALA A 28 26.31 -18.28 3.31
C ALA A 28 25.19 -18.54 2.27
N GLY A 29 25.47 -19.23 1.15
CA GLY A 29 24.45 -19.66 0.20
C GLY A 29 24.46 -18.94 -1.15
N ALA A 30 25.34 -17.95 -1.40
CA ALA A 30 25.46 -17.28 -2.70
C ALA A 30 26.27 -18.11 -3.74
N SER A 31 26.57 -19.36 -3.45
CA SER A 31 27.29 -20.24 -4.37
C SER A 31 26.38 -20.80 -5.45
N VAL A 32 26.78 -20.67 -6.71
CA VAL A 32 26.13 -21.32 -7.86
C VAL A 32 26.77 -22.68 -8.22
N THR A 33 27.91 -23.02 -7.61
CA THR A 33 28.68 -24.24 -7.93
C THR A 33 28.56 -25.34 -6.88
N ARG A 34 28.17 -25.01 -5.64
CA ARG A 34 27.96 -26.00 -4.58
C ARG A 34 26.84 -26.96 -4.94
N ARG A 35 27.03 -28.26 -4.71
CA ARG A 35 26.06 -29.31 -5.04
C ARG A 35 24.67 -29.01 -4.44
N ALA A 36 24.61 -28.54 -3.19
CA ALA A 36 23.37 -28.19 -2.52
C ALA A 36 22.63 -27.00 -3.14
N MET A 37 23.35 -26.07 -3.81
CA MET A 37 22.81 -24.83 -4.38
C MET A 37 22.67 -24.90 -5.92
N LYS A 38 23.23 -25.93 -6.57
CA LYS A 38 23.29 -26.02 -8.04
C LYS A 38 21.90 -25.99 -8.72
N GLY A 39 20.89 -26.52 -8.04
CA GLY A 39 19.49 -26.53 -8.52
C GLY A 39 18.67 -25.29 -8.10
N PHE A 40 19.20 -24.45 -7.23
CA PHE A 40 18.48 -23.27 -6.73
C PHE A 40 18.61 -22.14 -7.72
N LYS A 41 17.52 -21.78 -8.38
CA LYS A 41 17.43 -20.68 -9.34
C LYS A 41 16.56 -19.58 -8.73
N ALA A 42 17.20 -18.57 -8.14
CA ALA A 42 16.53 -17.35 -7.74
C ALA A 42 16.63 -16.32 -8.88
N ARG A 43 15.53 -15.62 -9.15
CA ARG A 43 15.50 -14.48 -10.05
C ARG A 43 15.29 -13.22 -9.24
N SER A 44 15.94 -12.14 -9.62
CA SER A 44 15.70 -10.82 -9.07
C SER A 44 14.64 -10.14 -9.94
N GLY A 45 13.38 -10.22 -9.54
CA GLY A 45 12.28 -9.53 -10.19
C GLY A 45 12.05 -8.14 -9.61
N SER A 46 11.31 -7.31 -10.32
CA SER A 46 10.80 -6.05 -9.79
C SER A 46 9.72 -6.31 -8.70
N PRO A 47 9.48 -5.37 -7.77
CA PRO A 47 8.38 -5.51 -6.82
C PRO A 47 7.04 -5.75 -7.50
N ASN A 48 6.81 -5.13 -8.65
CA ASN A 48 5.58 -5.30 -9.42
C ASN A 48 5.40 -6.73 -9.93
N GLU A 49 6.47 -7.36 -10.45
CA GLU A 49 6.42 -8.75 -10.92
C GLU A 49 6.24 -9.73 -9.76
N ASP A 50 6.96 -9.50 -8.66
CA ASP A 50 6.93 -10.42 -7.51
C ASP A 50 5.62 -10.30 -6.71
N ILE A 51 5.03 -9.09 -6.65
CA ILE A 51 3.87 -8.78 -5.81
C ILE A 51 2.58 -8.74 -6.64
N ASN A 52 2.47 -7.81 -7.59
CA ASN A 52 1.19 -7.51 -8.25
C ASN A 52 0.61 -8.69 -9.00
N TRP A 53 1.44 -9.52 -9.63
CA TRP A 53 0.98 -10.71 -10.35
C TRP A 53 0.34 -11.77 -9.43
N ASN A 54 0.69 -11.75 -8.16
CA ASN A 54 0.19 -12.69 -7.17
C ASN A 54 -0.93 -12.11 -6.29
N ASN A 55 -1.08 -10.78 -6.24
CA ASN A 55 -1.95 -10.09 -5.30
C ASN A 55 -3.42 -10.52 -5.40
N ALA A 56 -3.96 -10.67 -6.60
CA ALA A 56 -5.35 -11.10 -6.75
C ALA A 56 -5.61 -12.45 -6.06
N THR A 57 -4.69 -13.40 -6.23
CA THR A 57 -4.79 -14.72 -5.59
C THR A 57 -4.59 -14.62 -4.07
N LEU A 58 -3.61 -13.84 -3.63
CA LEU A 58 -3.32 -13.66 -2.20
C LEU A 58 -4.50 -13.04 -1.48
N ARG A 59 -5.09 -11.97 -2.01
CA ARG A 59 -6.27 -11.30 -1.45
C ARG A 59 -7.47 -12.25 -1.33
N GLN A 60 -7.74 -13.03 -2.37
CA GLN A 60 -8.81 -14.03 -2.35
C GLN A 60 -8.59 -15.07 -1.25
N ARG A 61 -7.38 -15.60 -1.14
CA ARG A 61 -7.01 -16.59 -0.12
C ARG A 61 -7.01 -15.98 1.28
N GLY A 62 -6.51 -14.77 1.46
CA GLY A 62 -6.52 -14.04 2.73
C GLY A 62 -7.93 -13.83 3.26
N ARG A 63 -8.87 -13.40 2.40
CA ARG A 63 -10.28 -13.25 2.77
C ARG A 63 -10.96 -14.60 3.05
N MET A 64 -10.70 -15.61 2.23
CA MET A 64 -11.22 -16.95 2.47
C MET A 64 -10.74 -17.49 3.81
N LEU A 65 -9.46 -17.32 4.14
CA LEU A 65 -8.89 -17.73 5.41
C LEU A 65 -9.55 -17.01 6.59
N TYR A 66 -9.74 -15.69 6.49
CA TYR A 66 -10.43 -14.89 7.51
C TYR A 66 -11.88 -15.37 7.72
N MET A 67 -12.62 -15.64 6.64
CA MET A 67 -14.03 -16.06 6.74
C MET A 67 -14.20 -17.50 7.22
N SER A 68 -13.28 -18.40 6.88
CA SER A 68 -13.44 -19.84 7.11
C SER A 68 -12.74 -20.35 8.37
N THR A 69 -11.78 -19.62 8.92
CA THR A 69 -10.92 -20.12 10.01
C THR A 69 -11.01 -19.24 11.24
N PRO A 70 -11.62 -19.71 12.35
CA PRO A 70 -11.73 -18.93 13.59
C PRO A 70 -10.39 -18.43 14.13
N LEU A 71 -9.31 -19.19 13.92
CA LEU A 71 -7.95 -18.81 14.33
C LEU A 71 -7.48 -17.55 13.59
N ALA A 72 -7.65 -17.50 12.26
CA ALA A 72 -7.27 -16.33 11.46
C ALA A 72 -8.14 -15.12 11.81
N THR A 73 -9.45 -15.32 11.95
CA THR A 73 -10.39 -14.27 12.39
C THR A 73 -10.01 -13.72 13.75
N SER A 74 -9.65 -14.59 14.70
CA SER A 74 -9.20 -14.19 16.04
C SER A 74 -7.89 -13.40 15.99
N ALA A 75 -6.91 -13.84 15.19
CA ALA A 75 -5.65 -13.12 15.03
C ALA A 75 -5.85 -11.71 14.48
N VAL A 76 -6.63 -11.54 13.40
CA VAL A 76 -6.94 -10.23 12.81
C VAL A 76 -7.71 -9.34 13.80
N ASN A 77 -8.73 -9.88 14.47
CA ASN A 77 -9.51 -9.13 15.45
C ASN A 77 -8.69 -8.74 16.69
N THR A 78 -7.75 -9.58 17.12
CA THR A 78 -6.82 -9.24 18.19
C THR A 78 -5.93 -8.06 17.78
N ASN A 79 -5.38 -8.08 16.58
CA ASN A 79 -4.62 -6.94 16.05
C ASN A 79 -5.49 -5.66 15.98
N ARG A 80 -6.71 -5.76 15.46
CA ARG A 80 -7.66 -4.64 15.46
C ARG A 80 -7.86 -4.04 16.84
N THR A 81 -8.09 -4.88 17.84
CA THR A 81 -8.33 -4.46 19.23
C THR A 81 -7.06 -3.87 19.87
N LYS A 82 -5.88 -4.43 19.57
CA LYS A 82 -4.62 -3.98 20.18
C LYS A 82 -4.05 -2.73 19.51
N VAL A 83 -4.23 -2.56 18.21
CA VAL A 83 -3.65 -1.44 17.44
C VAL A 83 -4.58 -0.24 17.43
N VAL A 84 -5.86 -0.43 17.09
CA VAL A 84 -6.83 0.67 16.98
C VAL A 84 -7.70 0.78 18.24
N GLY A 85 -8.07 -0.35 18.83
CA GLY A 85 -8.92 -0.38 20.03
C GLY A 85 -10.27 0.30 19.78
N VAL A 86 -10.61 1.27 20.60
CA VAL A 86 -11.83 2.08 20.51
C VAL A 86 -11.75 3.22 19.49
N GLY A 87 -10.59 3.40 18.85
CA GLY A 87 -10.29 4.47 17.90
C GLY A 87 -9.04 5.27 18.32
N LEU A 88 -8.30 5.77 17.33
CA LEU A 88 -7.15 6.61 17.53
C LEU A 88 -7.59 8.06 17.72
N THR A 89 -7.17 8.68 18.80
CA THR A 89 -7.57 10.06 19.14
C THR A 89 -6.62 11.05 18.49
N LEU A 90 -7.15 12.11 17.89
CA LEU A 90 -6.34 13.22 17.43
C LEU A 90 -5.79 13.99 18.64
N LYS A 91 -4.48 14.10 18.70
CA LYS A 91 -3.78 15.03 19.59
C LYS A 91 -3.06 16.06 18.73
N SER A 92 -3.59 17.30 18.75
CA SER A 92 -3.02 18.39 17.96
C SER A 92 -1.71 18.87 18.57
N SER A 93 -0.68 19.01 17.74
CA SER A 93 0.61 19.58 18.13
C SER A 93 1.11 20.47 17.01
N ILE A 94 1.11 21.79 17.22
CA ILE A 94 1.59 22.76 16.24
C ILE A 94 2.94 23.34 16.68
N ASN A 95 3.80 23.62 15.71
CA ASN A 95 5.05 24.33 15.98
C ASN A 95 4.76 25.82 16.10
N ARG A 96 4.58 26.29 17.35
CA ARG A 96 4.26 27.68 17.66
C ARG A 96 5.32 28.65 17.21
N ASP A 97 6.60 28.28 17.26
CA ASP A 97 7.71 29.16 16.95
C ASP A 97 7.76 29.48 15.45
N VAL A 98 7.48 28.45 14.59
CA VAL A 98 7.35 28.64 13.15
C VAL A 98 6.13 29.50 12.78
N LEU A 99 5.03 29.34 13.52
CA LEU A 99 3.79 30.07 13.27
C LEU A 99 3.74 31.48 13.98
N GLY A 100 4.74 31.79 14.76
CA GLY A 100 4.77 33.08 15.52
C GLY A 100 3.64 33.22 16.56
N LEU A 101 3.14 32.09 17.10
CA LEU A 101 2.03 32.10 18.05
C LEU A 101 2.51 32.17 19.50
N SER A 102 1.77 32.88 20.35
CA SER A 102 1.95 32.78 21.79
C SER A 102 1.59 31.37 22.31
N PRO A 103 2.13 30.96 23.46
CA PRO A 103 1.79 29.66 24.07
C PRO A 103 0.29 29.47 24.29
N ASP A 104 -0.40 30.51 24.71
CA ASP A 104 -1.84 30.45 25.00
C ASP A 104 -2.67 30.36 23.71
N ALA A 105 -2.32 31.15 22.68
CA ALA A 105 -2.98 31.09 21.37
C ALA A 105 -2.79 29.70 20.70
N ALA A 106 -1.60 29.12 20.78
CA ALA A 106 -1.34 27.80 20.27
C ALA A 106 -2.18 26.73 20.99
N LYS A 107 -2.26 26.80 22.31
CA LYS A 107 -3.04 25.88 23.15
C LYS A 107 -4.55 25.99 22.88
N GLU A 108 -5.06 27.18 22.72
CA GLU A 108 -6.47 27.44 22.39
C GLU A 108 -6.81 26.86 21.00
N TRP A 109 -5.95 27.12 20.00
CA TRP A 109 -6.12 26.60 18.65
C TRP A 109 -6.12 25.07 18.65
N GLN A 110 -5.17 24.44 19.35
CA GLN A 110 -5.09 22.97 19.46
C GLN A 110 -6.37 22.39 20.08
N LYS A 111 -6.84 22.98 21.20
CA LYS A 111 -8.05 22.53 21.88
C LYS A 111 -9.29 22.65 20.99
N ARG A 112 -9.40 23.76 20.27
CA ARG A 112 -10.50 23.98 19.32
C ARG A 112 -10.47 22.98 18.17
N THR A 113 -9.29 22.74 17.59
CA THR A 113 -9.11 21.78 16.49
C THR A 113 -9.48 20.37 16.91
N GLU A 114 -9.07 19.93 18.10
CA GLU A 114 -9.42 18.63 18.65
C GLU A 114 -10.93 18.48 18.90
N ALA A 115 -11.57 19.54 19.40
CA ALA A 115 -13.02 19.55 19.63
C ALA A 115 -13.82 19.48 18.31
N GLU A 116 -13.44 20.28 17.31
CA GLU A 116 -14.08 20.26 15.98
C GLU A 116 -13.87 18.92 15.27
N PHE A 117 -12.66 18.34 15.34
CA PHE A 117 -12.38 17.02 14.80
C PHE A 117 -13.28 15.97 15.44
N ARG A 118 -13.47 16.00 16.75
CA ARG A 118 -14.34 15.04 17.45
C ARG A 118 -15.79 15.18 17.00
N LEU A 119 -16.31 16.39 16.82
CA LEU A 119 -17.67 16.61 16.29
C LEU A 119 -17.86 16.03 14.87
N TRP A 120 -16.82 16.07 14.06
CA TRP A 120 -16.81 15.43 12.75
C TRP A 120 -16.70 13.92 12.86
N ALA A 121 -15.79 13.41 13.68
CA ALA A 121 -15.43 11.98 13.77
C ALA A 121 -16.53 11.11 14.43
N ASP A 122 -17.20 11.63 15.46
CA ASP A 122 -18.17 10.87 16.24
C ASP A 122 -19.44 10.53 15.44
N ARG A 123 -19.78 11.36 14.45
CA ARG A 123 -21.02 11.21 13.69
C ARG A 123 -20.77 10.58 12.33
N LYS A 124 -21.31 9.37 12.13
CA LYS A 124 -21.20 8.64 10.86
C LYS A 124 -21.67 9.45 9.63
N GLN A 125 -22.66 10.34 9.79
CA GLN A 125 -23.19 11.18 8.72
C GLN A 125 -22.21 12.30 8.32
N ASN A 126 -21.26 12.66 9.19
CA ASN A 126 -20.28 13.71 8.95
C ASN A 126 -18.97 13.17 8.36
N CYS A 127 -18.50 12.01 8.84
CA CYS A 127 -17.19 11.49 8.47
C CYS A 127 -17.22 10.40 7.39
N ASP A 128 -18.28 9.58 7.34
CA ASP A 128 -18.38 8.48 6.39
C ASP A 128 -19.18 8.86 5.14
N ALA A 129 -18.62 8.60 3.96
CA ALA A 129 -19.27 8.87 2.69
C ALA A 129 -20.50 7.98 2.44
N ILE A 130 -20.52 6.77 3.00
CA ILE A 130 -21.66 5.85 2.93
C ILE A 130 -22.59 5.97 4.15
N GLY A 131 -22.16 6.69 5.19
CA GLY A 131 -23.00 7.02 6.36
C GLY A 131 -23.27 5.86 7.33
N ILE A 132 -22.44 4.82 7.33
CA ILE A 132 -22.62 3.61 8.15
C ILE A 132 -21.77 3.68 9.43
N ASN A 133 -20.50 4.09 9.32
CA ASN A 133 -19.50 4.03 10.36
C ASN A 133 -19.11 5.43 10.88
N ASN A 134 -18.83 5.56 12.17
CA ASN A 134 -18.10 6.72 12.67
C ASN A 134 -16.60 6.58 12.34
N PHE A 135 -15.81 7.60 12.62
CA PHE A 135 -14.40 7.60 12.22
C PHE A 135 -13.57 6.51 12.93
N ASP A 136 -13.90 6.19 14.17
CA ASP A 136 -13.23 5.12 14.92
C ASP A 136 -13.47 3.75 14.28
N ALA A 137 -14.72 3.48 13.88
CA ALA A 137 -15.06 2.27 13.15
C ALA A 137 -14.44 2.23 11.75
N LEU A 138 -14.28 3.38 11.07
CA LEU A 138 -13.54 3.45 9.79
C LEU A 138 -12.06 3.11 9.98
N GLN A 139 -11.41 3.56 11.06
CA GLN A 139 -10.03 3.20 11.37
C GLN A 139 -9.88 1.70 11.61
N GLN A 140 -10.80 1.10 12.38
CA GLN A 140 -10.82 -0.35 12.62
C GLN A 140 -11.01 -1.12 11.32
N LEU A 141 -11.94 -0.67 10.46
CA LEU A 141 -12.21 -1.29 9.16
C LEU A 141 -11.01 -1.16 8.22
N ALA A 142 -10.34 -0.01 8.21
CA ALA A 142 -9.14 0.20 7.41
C ALA A 142 -8.02 -0.77 7.81
N LEU A 143 -7.76 -0.97 9.12
CA LEU A 143 -6.76 -1.92 9.60
C LEU A 143 -7.12 -3.36 9.21
N VAL A 144 -8.37 -3.77 9.39
CA VAL A 144 -8.81 -5.13 9.03
C VAL A 144 -8.69 -5.36 7.52
N SER A 145 -9.09 -4.39 6.71
CA SER A 145 -8.97 -4.46 5.25
C SER A 145 -7.51 -4.53 4.80
N TRP A 146 -6.63 -3.74 5.41
CA TRP A 146 -5.20 -3.80 5.17
C TRP A 146 -4.60 -5.17 5.49
N LEU A 147 -4.88 -5.72 6.68
CA LEU A 147 -4.37 -7.04 7.09
C LEU A 147 -4.86 -8.17 6.18
N MET A 148 -6.12 -8.09 5.68
CA MET A 148 -6.68 -9.12 4.80
C MET A 148 -6.27 -9.00 3.33
N SER A 149 -5.98 -7.79 2.88
CA SER A 149 -5.83 -7.50 1.44
C SER A 149 -4.50 -6.86 1.07
N GLY A 150 -3.63 -6.60 2.06
CA GLY A 150 -2.32 -5.99 1.88
C GLY A 150 -2.36 -4.46 1.78
N ASP A 151 -3.45 -3.91 1.28
CA ASP A 151 -3.66 -2.46 1.21
C ASP A 151 -5.14 -2.08 1.31
N VAL A 152 -5.41 -0.80 1.61
CA VAL A 152 -6.73 -0.18 1.62
C VAL A 152 -6.61 1.29 1.21
N PHE A 153 -7.63 1.82 0.58
CA PHE A 153 -7.64 3.19 0.09
C PHE A 153 -8.73 4.00 0.78
N ALA A 154 -8.37 5.18 1.27
CA ALA A 154 -9.31 6.14 1.83
C ALA A 154 -9.49 7.30 0.86
N VAL A 155 -10.59 7.34 0.15
CA VAL A 155 -10.94 8.39 -0.81
C VAL A 155 -11.66 9.52 -0.09
N PHE A 156 -11.15 10.74 -0.22
CA PHE A 156 -11.78 11.94 0.33
C PHE A 156 -12.83 12.49 -0.63
N LYS A 157 -14.10 12.43 -0.20
CA LYS A 157 -15.23 12.96 -0.94
C LYS A 157 -15.73 14.24 -0.31
N ARG A 158 -16.15 15.19 -1.14
CA ARG A 158 -16.76 16.44 -0.70
C ARG A 158 -18.22 16.47 -1.07
N TYR A 159 -19.06 16.80 -0.11
CA TYR A 159 -20.51 16.94 -0.26
C TYR A 159 -20.92 18.35 0.15
N PRO A 160 -22.02 18.88 -0.38
CA PRO A 160 -22.60 20.13 0.10
C PRO A 160 -22.86 20.07 1.61
N SER A 161 -22.48 21.13 2.33
CA SER A 161 -22.83 21.28 3.73
C SER A 161 -24.31 21.67 3.89
N THR A 162 -24.92 21.19 4.96
CA THR A 162 -26.30 21.52 5.35
C THR A 162 -26.32 21.86 6.84
N PRO A 163 -27.35 22.52 7.37
CA PRO A 163 -27.44 22.81 8.82
C PRO A 163 -27.32 21.58 9.71
N VAL A 164 -27.80 20.42 9.25
CA VAL A 164 -27.71 19.14 9.98
C VAL A 164 -26.35 18.43 9.75
N ARG A 165 -25.70 18.72 8.63
CA ARG A 165 -24.41 18.15 8.22
C ARG A 165 -23.45 19.25 7.82
N PRO A 166 -22.85 19.95 8.80
CA PRO A 166 -22.04 21.15 8.54
C PRO A 166 -20.71 20.84 7.83
N TYR A 167 -20.21 19.62 7.96
CA TYR A 167 -18.92 19.22 7.37
C TYR A 167 -19.10 18.66 5.96
N SER A 168 -18.34 19.19 5.01
CA SER A 168 -18.36 18.75 3.61
C SER A 168 -17.48 17.52 3.35
N LEU A 169 -16.39 17.37 4.11
CA LEU A 169 -15.41 16.28 3.93
C LEU A 169 -15.94 14.97 4.51
N ARG A 170 -15.88 13.90 3.71
CA ARG A 170 -16.17 12.53 4.14
C ARG A 170 -15.15 11.56 3.58
N VAL A 171 -14.91 10.48 4.32
CA VAL A 171 -14.02 9.40 3.94
C VAL A 171 -14.82 8.25 3.35
N HIS A 172 -14.38 7.74 2.21
CA HIS A 172 -14.89 6.52 1.61
C HIS A 172 -13.77 5.49 1.58
N LEU A 173 -13.86 4.44 2.38
CA LEU A 173 -12.92 3.33 2.31
C LEU A 173 -13.23 2.46 1.10
N VAL A 174 -12.18 2.14 0.36
CA VAL A 174 -12.22 1.32 -0.86
C VAL A 174 -11.25 0.17 -0.66
N GLU A 175 -11.74 -1.05 -0.85
CA GLU A 175 -10.89 -2.24 -0.77
C GLU A 175 -9.92 -2.34 -1.95
N ALA A 176 -8.81 -3.03 -1.71
CA ALA A 176 -7.73 -3.26 -2.64
C ALA A 176 -8.16 -3.74 -4.04
N ASP A 177 -9.16 -4.63 -4.12
CA ASP A 177 -9.64 -5.21 -5.39
C ASP A 177 -10.36 -4.21 -6.28
N ARG A 178 -10.89 -3.14 -5.71
CA ARG A 178 -11.54 -2.08 -6.47
C ARG A 178 -10.57 -1.06 -7.05
N VAL A 179 -9.31 -1.09 -6.64
CA VAL A 179 -8.25 -0.33 -7.27
C VAL A 179 -7.51 -1.26 -8.22
N SER A 180 -7.71 -1.10 -9.51
CA SER A 180 -7.19 -1.98 -10.55
C SER A 180 -6.99 -1.24 -11.86
N THR A 181 -6.12 -1.75 -12.72
CA THR A 181 -5.88 -1.16 -14.04
C THR A 181 -7.11 -1.35 -14.95
N PRO A 182 -7.62 -0.27 -15.57
CA PRO A 182 -8.73 -0.36 -16.50
C PRO A 182 -8.44 -1.27 -17.69
N TYR A 183 -9.42 -2.05 -18.13
CA TYR A 183 -9.24 -2.99 -19.25
C TYR A 183 -8.78 -2.32 -20.55
N ARG A 184 -9.24 -1.10 -20.80
CA ARG A 184 -8.84 -0.32 -21.98
C ARG A 184 -7.39 0.15 -21.96
N LEU A 185 -6.76 0.17 -20.79
CA LEU A 185 -5.40 0.64 -20.59
C LEU A 185 -4.41 -0.51 -20.33
N GLY A 186 -4.77 -1.74 -20.70
CA GLY A 186 -3.93 -2.91 -20.57
C GLY A 186 -4.31 -3.85 -19.42
N GLY A 187 -5.24 -3.45 -18.54
CA GLY A 187 -5.72 -4.30 -17.44
C GLY A 187 -6.39 -5.57 -17.95
N GLY A 188 -5.92 -6.72 -17.51
CA GLY A 188 -6.55 -8.02 -17.74
C GLY A 188 -7.56 -8.36 -16.65
N ARG A 189 -8.51 -9.25 -16.97
CA ARG A 189 -9.34 -9.88 -15.93
C ARG A 189 -8.47 -10.84 -15.12
N GLY A 190 -7.71 -10.36 -14.19
CA GLY A 190 -7.06 -10.98 -13.03
C GLY A 190 -6.61 -12.45 -13.01
N TRP A 191 -6.78 -13.22 -14.08
CA TRP A 191 -6.51 -14.66 -14.08
C TRP A 191 -5.08 -15.05 -14.45
N ARG A 192 -4.30 -14.11 -14.96
CA ARG A 192 -2.88 -14.33 -15.27
C ARG A 192 -2.05 -13.04 -15.20
N GLY A 193 -2.15 -12.30 -14.09
CA GLY A 193 -1.06 -11.44 -13.67
C GLY A 193 -0.68 -10.24 -14.56
N ILE A 194 -1.42 -9.91 -15.62
CA ILE A 194 -1.18 -8.66 -16.34
C ILE A 194 -2.01 -7.59 -15.63
N THR A 195 -1.38 -6.93 -14.70
CA THR A 195 -1.97 -5.83 -13.92
C THR A 195 -1.47 -4.48 -14.39
N ASP A 196 -0.43 -4.49 -15.23
CA ASP A 196 0.25 -3.29 -15.69
C ASP A 196 -0.41 -2.75 -16.95
N GLY A 197 -0.43 -1.44 -17.07
CA GLY A 197 -1.00 -0.72 -18.20
C GLY A 197 -0.31 0.60 -18.44
N GLU A 198 -0.75 1.31 -19.45
CA GLU A 198 -0.28 2.64 -19.79
C GLU A 198 -1.46 3.56 -20.06
N ASN A 199 -1.39 4.77 -19.53
CA ASN A 199 -2.38 5.81 -19.82
C ASN A 199 -2.01 6.51 -21.14
N GLU A 200 -2.71 6.18 -22.22
CA GLU A 200 -2.46 6.70 -23.57
C GLU A 200 -2.50 8.24 -23.65
N LYS A 201 -3.17 8.92 -22.73
CA LYS A 201 -3.32 10.38 -22.76
C LYS A 201 -2.06 11.11 -22.27
N ASN A 202 -1.30 10.51 -21.35
CA ASN A 202 -0.15 11.16 -20.73
C ASN A 202 1.12 10.31 -20.71
N GLY A 203 1.06 9.06 -21.20
CA GLY A 203 2.17 8.11 -21.22
C GLY A 203 2.62 7.62 -19.85
N ASN A 204 1.80 7.80 -18.82
CA ASN A 204 2.10 7.31 -17.49
C ASN A 204 1.88 5.81 -17.38
N LYS A 205 2.74 5.12 -16.64
CA LYS A 205 2.58 3.69 -16.36
C LYS A 205 1.55 3.49 -15.24
N ILE A 206 0.81 2.40 -15.33
CA ILE A 206 -0.19 2.01 -14.33
C ILE A 206 0.18 0.62 -13.79
N TYR A 207 0.36 0.51 -12.49
CA TYR A 207 0.71 -0.74 -11.79
C TYR A 207 -0.44 -1.16 -10.88
N ASP A 208 -1.23 -2.15 -11.29
CA ASP A 208 -2.43 -2.64 -10.57
C ASP A 208 -3.32 -1.48 -10.05
N GLY A 209 -3.63 -0.53 -10.95
CA GLY A 209 -4.47 0.62 -10.69
C GLY A 209 -3.78 1.86 -10.10
N VAL A 210 -2.49 1.78 -9.80
CA VAL A 210 -1.68 2.93 -9.35
C VAL A 210 -0.95 3.55 -10.54
N GLU A 211 -1.30 4.77 -10.91
CA GLU A 211 -0.69 5.52 -12.01
C GLU A 211 0.51 6.32 -11.49
N VAL A 212 1.65 6.17 -12.16
CA VAL A 212 2.91 6.82 -11.80
C VAL A 212 3.46 7.62 -12.98
N ASP A 213 4.12 8.72 -12.68
CA ASP A 213 4.82 9.52 -13.68
C ASP A 213 6.16 8.88 -14.10
N LYS A 214 6.89 9.57 -15.01
CA LYS A 214 8.20 9.11 -15.49
C LYS A 214 9.24 8.97 -14.38
N ASN A 215 9.06 9.64 -13.24
CA ASN A 215 9.99 9.63 -12.12
C ASN A 215 9.60 8.57 -11.05
N GLY A 216 8.49 7.83 -11.27
CA GLY A 216 7.97 6.87 -10.33
C GLY A 216 7.08 7.47 -9.23
N MET A 217 6.74 8.77 -9.32
CA MET A 217 5.83 9.40 -8.37
C MET A 217 4.39 8.99 -8.66
N VAL A 218 3.64 8.63 -7.62
CA VAL A 218 2.22 8.31 -7.75
C VAL A 218 1.43 9.58 -8.02
N VAL A 219 0.71 9.60 -9.14
CA VAL A 219 -0.08 10.76 -9.60
C VAL A 219 -1.58 10.52 -9.57
N ALA A 220 -2.04 9.28 -9.70
CA ALA A 220 -3.46 8.95 -9.65
C ALA A 220 -3.70 7.48 -9.30
N TYR A 221 -4.95 7.19 -8.98
CA TYR A 221 -5.46 5.84 -8.73
C TYR A 221 -6.69 5.59 -9.59
N HIS A 222 -6.81 4.39 -10.13
CA HIS A 222 -7.97 3.96 -10.90
C HIS A 222 -8.90 3.11 -10.04
N VAL A 223 -10.03 3.68 -9.66
CA VAL A 223 -11.00 3.06 -8.76
C VAL A 223 -12.19 2.53 -9.56
N SER A 224 -12.41 1.22 -9.49
CA SER A 224 -13.55 0.56 -10.13
C SER A 224 -14.85 0.78 -9.34
N ASN A 225 -15.98 0.89 -10.05
CA ASN A 225 -17.32 0.92 -9.45
C ASN A 225 -17.74 -0.45 -8.88
N ASN A 226 -17.20 -1.55 -9.40
CA ASN A 226 -17.55 -2.92 -9.05
C ASN A 226 -16.33 -3.74 -8.62
N TYR A 227 -16.57 -4.83 -7.91
CA TYR A 227 -15.56 -5.86 -7.64
C TYR A 227 -15.31 -6.73 -8.87
N PRO A 228 -14.09 -7.27 -9.08
CA PRO A 228 -13.73 -8.03 -10.28
C PRO A 228 -14.63 -9.26 -10.55
N TRP A 229 -15.17 -9.86 -9.50
CA TRP A 229 -16.00 -11.07 -9.56
C TRP A 229 -17.46 -10.84 -9.13
N GLN A 230 -17.86 -9.57 -9.07
CA GLN A 230 -19.24 -9.22 -8.74
C GLN A 230 -20.18 -9.64 -9.88
N LEU A 231 -21.20 -10.41 -9.56
CA LEU A 231 -22.27 -10.73 -10.50
C LEU A 231 -23.17 -9.50 -10.62
N THR A 232 -22.94 -8.74 -11.67
CA THR A 232 -23.75 -7.54 -12.00
C THR A 232 -23.89 -7.43 -13.50
N TRP A 233 -25.00 -6.85 -13.94
CA TRP A 233 -25.27 -6.48 -15.34
C TRP A 233 -24.70 -5.10 -15.67
N ASP A 234 -24.32 -4.32 -14.65
CA ASP A 234 -23.76 -2.99 -14.84
C ASP A 234 -22.36 -3.08 -15.45
N PRO A 235 -22.03 -2.20 -16.39
CA PRO A 235 -20.67 -2.15 -16.95
C PRO A 235 -19.67 -1.78 -15.87
N ILE A 236 -18.51 -2.42 -15.93
CA ILE A 236 -17.39 -2.07 -15.05
C ILE A 236 -16.74 -0.79 -15.57
N GLU A 237 -16.76 0.24 -14.74
CA GLU A 237 -16.18 1.54 -15.03
C GLU A 237 -15.13 1.92 -13.99
N TRP A 238 -14.12 2.65 -14.41
CA TRP A 238 -13.08 3.16 -13.54
C TRP A 238 -13.11 4.67 -13.48
N THR A 239 -13.07 5.18 -12.28
CA THR A 239 -12.84 6.60 -12.00
C THR A 239 -11.36 6.81 -11.71
N ARG A 240 -10.72 7.67 -12.50
CA ARG A 240 -9.36 8.13 -12.20
C ARG A 240 -9.41 9.19 -11.11
N VAL A 241 -8.82 8.90 -9.95
CA VAL A 241 -8.72 9.82 -8.81
C VAL A 241 -7.28 10.33 -8.74
N GLU A 242 -7.08 11.62 -8.91
CA GLU A 242 -5.76 12.24 -8.73
C GLU A 242 -5.29 12.08 -7.28
N ALA A 243 -4.01 11.72 -7.10
CA ALA A 243 -3.45 11.51 -5.77
C ALA A 243 -3.55 12.78 -4.91
N TYR A 244 -3.31 13.94 -5.53
CA TYR A 244 -3.31 15.23 -4.86
C TYR A 244 -4.17 16.25 -5.63
N GLY A 245 -4.76 17.16 -4.89
CA GLY A 245 -5.51 18.28 -5.47
C GLY A 245 -4.58 19.28 -6.17
N PRO A 246 -4.83 19.64 -7.43
CA PRO A 246 -3.88 20.45 -8.23
C PRO A 246 -3.65 21.87 -7.68
N ARG A 247 -4.60 22.40 -6.94
CA ARG A 247 -4.49 23.75 -6.33
C ARG A 247 -4.02 23.74 -4.89
N THR A 248 -4.33 22.69 -4.14
CA THR A 248 -4.09 22.67 -2.69
C THR A 248 -2.91 21.79 -2.30
N GLY A 249 -2.50 20.85 -3.17
CA GLY A 249 -1.53 19.82 -2.84
C GLY A 249 -2.02 18.82 -1.78
N LEU A 250 -3.25 18.95 -1.29
CA LEU A 250 -3.82 18.02 -0.33
C LEU A 250 -4.18 16.71 -0.98
N PRO A 251 -4.03 15.57 -0.28
CA PRO A 251 -4.38 14.28 -0.83
C PRO A 251 -5.89 14.17 -1.09
N ASN A 252 -6.26 13.61 -2.25
CA ASN A 252 -7.63 13.21 -2.57
C ASN A 252 -7.91 11.76 -2.19
N ILE A 253 -6.83 10.97 -2.05
CA ILE A 253 -6.87 9.56 -1.67
C ILE A 253 -5.63 9.24 -0.85
N LEU A 254 -5.80 8.51 0.23
CA LEU A 254 -4.70 7.92 0.99
C LEU A 254 -4.62 6.45 0.66
N HIS A 255 -3.44 6.00 0.29
CA HIS A 255 -3.09 4.60 0.12
C HIS A 255 -2.42 4.11 1.41
N ILE A 256 -3.10 3.23 2.12
CA ILE A 256 -2.63 2.69 3.41
C ILE A 256 -2.10 1.29 3.12
N MET A 257 -0.78 1.15 3.18
CA MET A 257 -0.06 -0.10 2.98
C MET A 257 1.26 -0.11 3.76
N ASN A 258 1.87 -1.28 3.87
CA ASN A 258 3.26 -1.43 4.29
C ASN A 258 4.14 -1.72 3.07
N SER A 259 5.21 -0.93 2.89
CA SER A 259 6.19 -1.16 1.83
C SER A 259 7.31 -2.05 2.37
N GLU A 260 7.51 -3.21 1.76
CA GLU A 260 8.58 -4.16 2.09
C GLU A 260 9.77 -4.03 1.15
N ARG A 261 9.56 -3.41 -0.01
CA ARG A 261 10.58 -3.19 -1.04
C ARG A 261 10.51 -1.77 -1.60
N CYS A 262 11.65 -1.25 -2.07
CA CYS A 262 11.67 0.00 -2.83
C CYS A 262 10.85 -0.14 -4.11
N ASP A 263 10.23 0.93 -4.58
CA ASP A 263 9.38 0.98 -5.78
C ASP A 263 8.18 0.01 -5.75
N GLN A 264 7.71 -0.31 -4.57
CA GLN A 264 6.51 -1.08 -4.34
C GLN A 264 5.28 -0.17 -4.35
N TYR A 265 4.36 -0.40 -5.30
CA TYR A 265 3.14 0.40 -5.47
C TYR A 265 1.88 -0.27 -4.94
N ARG A 266 1.93 -1.53 -4.51
CA ARG A 266 0.79 -2.25 -3.92
C ARG A 266 1.23 -3.02 -2.68
N GLY A 267 0.34 -3.10 -1.69
CA GLY A 267 0.59 -3.87 -0.48
C GLY A 267 0.52 -5.38 -0.69
N VAL A 268 1.08 -6.13 0.25
CA VAL A 268 1.05 -7.61 0.30
C VAL A 268 0.20 -8.06 1.47
N THR A 269 -0.64 -9.10 1.24
CA THR A 269 -1.52 -9.69 2.26
C THR A 269 -0.73 -10.45 3.31
#